data_e92bf531f60bc1d59046dc94a4a36fd9
#
_entry.id   e92bf531f60bc1d59046dc94a4a36fd9
#
_cell.length_a   1.000
_cell.length_b   1.000
_cell.length_c   1.000
_cell.angle_alpha   90.00
_cell.angle_beta   90.00
_cell.angle_gamma   90.00
#
_symmetry.space_group_name_H-M   'P 1'
#
loop_
_entity.id
_entity.type
_entity.pdbx_description
1 polymer ?
#
loop_
_entity_poly.entity_id
_entity_poly.type
_entity_poly.pdbx_seq_one_letter_code
_entity_poly.pdbx_strand_id
1 'polypeptide(L)'
;GNYYEHNVIPKNGIKTARMLGHITYLSEEHMDSRFGRKFQDEGSKVEESVSFEVENYLQYKGEQFSELFDANSYILMTKVMDSYDAGKDKPLVEALKEVKAEFLIVGFYSDWLYPPERGKEIQIAAMNNNIRSSFVVLQGDHGHDSFLFSSKTYSNLITNFIES
;
A
#
# COMPACT_ATOMS: atom_id res chain seq x y z
N GLY A 1 8.75 11.98 19.12
CA GLY A 1 9.60 12.07 19.55
C GLY A 1 10.99 12.03 20.10
N ASN A 2 11.16 12.35 21.39
CA ASN A 2 12.49 12.48 22.01
C ASN A 2 13.01 11.16 22.60
N TYR A 3 12.61 10.03 22.05
CA TYR A 3 12.96 8.73 22.64
C TYR A 3 14.45 8.42 22.56
N TYR A 4 15.20 9.03 21.66
CA TYR A 4 16.66 8.91 21.60
C TYR A 4 17.33 9.40 22.88
N GLU A 5 16.85 10.50 23.47
CA GLU A 5 17.41 11.10 24.69
C GLU A 5 17.20 10.21 25.92
N HIS A 6 16.21 9.33 25.86
CA HIS A 6 15.82 8.46 26.98
C HIS A 6 16.25 7.01 26.78
N ASN A 7 16.97 6.70 25.71
CA ASN A 7 17.39 5.34 25.35
C ASN A 7 16.23 4.33 25.37
N VAL A 8 15.05 4.76 24.95
CA VAL A 8 13.82 3.96 24.86
C VAL A 8 13.45 3.80 23.39
N ILE A 9 13.13 2.59 22.97
CA ILE A 9 12.64 2.33 21.61
C ILE A 9 11.12 2.15 21.67
N PRO A 10 10.31 2.95 20.94
CA PRO A 10 8.86 2.86 20.97
C PRO A 10 8.34 1.66 20.15
N LYS A 11 8.81 0.45 20.50
CA LYS A 11 8.53 -0.79 19.77
C LYS A 11 7.03 -1.03 19.55
N ASN A 12 6.22 -0.83 20.58
CA ASN A 12 4.76 -1.07 20.47
C ASN A 12 4.10 -0.15 19.45
N GLY A 13 4.48 1.13 19.38
CA GLY A 13 3.95 2.07 18.40
C GLY A 13 4.29 1.67 16.96
N ILE A 14 5.56 1.37 16.69
CA ILE A 14 6.02 0.90 15.37
C ILE A 14 5.36 -0.43 15.00
N LYS A 15 5.30 -1.38 15.94
CA LYS A 15 4.64 -2.67 15.75
C LYS A 15 3.19 -2.49 15.31
N THR A 16 2.42 -1.68 16.04
CA THR A 16 1.02 -1.40 15.72
C THR A 16 0.86 -0.71 14.36
N ALA A 17 1.71 0.26 14.05
CA ALA A 17 1.69 0.94 12.75
C ALA A 17 1.95 -0.05 11.59
N ARG A 18 2.90 -0.99 11.77
CA ARG A 18 3.17 -2.02 10.77
C ARG A 18 2.03 -3.01 10.61
N MET A 19 1.40 -3.42 11.72
CA MET A 19 0.22 -4.28 11.69
C MET A 19 -0.92 -3.62 10.91
N LEU A 20 -1.18 -2.34 11.15
CA LEU A 20 -2.16 -1.57 10.39
C LEU A 20 -1.79 -1.52 8.90
N GLY A 21 -0.52 -1.28 8.57
CA GLY A 21 -0.03 -1.30 7.20
C GLY A 21 -0.34 -2.63 6.50
N HIS A 22 -0.08 -3.77 7.15
CA HIS A 22 -0.42 -5.07 6.56
C HIS A 22 -1.93 -5.27 6.33
N ILE A 23 -2.77 -4.75 7.22
CA ILE A 23 -4.23 -4.81 7.06
C ILE A 23 -4.67 -3.96 5.87
N THR A 24 -4.10 -2.77 5.71
CA THR A 24 -4.53 -1.82 4.66
C THR A 24 -3.95 -2.13 3.28
N TYR A 25 -2.80 -2.83 3.20
CA TYR A 25 -2.15 -3.15 1.92
C TYR A 25 -2.67 -4.42 1.27
N LEU A 26 -3.16 -5.37 2.07
CA LEU A 26 -3.65 -6.66 1.56
C LEU A 26 -5.16 -6.60 1.28
N SER A 27 -5.60 -7.36 0.28
CA SER A 27 -7.03 -7.49 -0.02
C SER A 27 -7.76 -8.39 0.96
N GLU A 28 -9.09 -8.26 1.02
CA GLU A 28 -9.96 -9.16 1.78
C GLU A 28 -9.78 -10.61 1.33
N GLU A 29 -9.79 -10.85 0.01
CA GLU A 29 -9.64 -12.17 -0.58
C GLU A 29 -8.31 -12.80 -0.20
N HIS A 30 -7.21 -12.03 -0.20
CA HIS A 30 -5.90 -12.52 0.22
C HIS A 30 -5.91 -12.90 1.71
N MET A 31 -6.46 -12.05 2.55
CA MET A 31 -6.54 -12.29 3.99
C MET A 31 -7.40 -13.51 4.30
N ASP A 32 -8.56 -13.64 3.65
CA ASP A 32 -9.47 -14.76 3.85
C ASP A 32 -8.88 -16.07 3.35
N SER A 33 -8.33 -16.11 2.14
CA SER A 33 -7.72 -17.32 1.57
C SER A 33 -6.55 -17.83 2.40
N ARG A 34 -5.77 -16.93 2.97
CA ARG A 34 -4.58 -17.26 3.74
C ARG A 34 -4.92 -17.65 5.18
N PHE A 35 -5.73 -16.89 5.84
CA PHE A 35 -5.98 -17.01 7.28
C PHE A 35 -7.42 -17.47 7.58
N GLY A 36 -8.43 -16.86 6.94
CA GLY A 36 -9.84 -17.14 7.22
C GLY A 36 -10.13 -17.07 8.72
N ARG A 37 -10.72 -18.13 9.24
CA ARG A 37 -10.97 -18.34 10.68
C ARG A 37 -10.06 -19.42 11.29
N LYS A 38 -8.86 -19.59 10.76
CA LYS A 38 -7.93 -20.60 11.27
C LYS A 38 -7.37 -20.20 12.63
N PHE A 39 -7.33 -21.18 13.53
CA PHE A 39 -6.72 -21.05 14.86
C PHE A 39 -5.30 -21.59 14.83
N GLN A 40 -4.44 -21.07 15.71
CA GLN A 40 -3.04 -21.51 15.84
C GLN A 40 -2.92 -22.96 16.31
N ASP A 41 -3.84 -23.42 17.15
CA ASP A 41 -3.92 -24.80 17.64
C ASP A 41 -5.32 -25.37 17.43
N GLU A 42 -5.45 -26.40 16.63
CA GLU A 42 -6.72 -27.13 16.45
C GLU A 42 -7.22 -27.81 17.73
N GLY A 43 -6.44 -27.78 18.81
CA GLY A 43 -6.74 -28.39 20.13
C GLY A 43 -6.94 -27.42 21.29
N SER A 44 -6.81 -26.11 21.07
CA SER A 44 -7.02 -25.12 22.13
C SER A 44 -8.48 -25.08 22.56
N LYS A 45 -8.73 -25.54 23.78
CA LYS A 45 -10.04 -25.32 24.42
C LYS A 45 -10.25 -23.82 24.62
N VAL A 46 -11.38 -23.36 24.19
CA VAL A 46 -11.88 -21.96 24.18
C VAL A 46 -11.96 -21.37 25.60
N GLU A 47 -10.90 -21.36 26.40
CA GLU A 47 -11.07 -20.88 27.77
C GLU A 47 -10.30 -19.62 28.14
N GLU A 48 -9.20 -19.22 27.49
CA GLU A 48 -8.53 -17.99 27.94
C GLU A 48 -7.82 -17.11 26.86
N SER A 49 -7.53 -17.60 25.67
CA SER A 49 -7.07 -16.74 24.56
C SER A 49 -7.28 -17.42 23.20
N VAL A 50 -8.34 -17.06 22.53
CA VAL A 50 -8.54 -17.46 21.13
C VAL A 50 -7.50 -16.73 20.28
N SER A 51 -6.48 -17.43 19.81
CA SER A 51 -5.43 -16.89 18.97
C SER A 51 -5.65 -17.37 17.53
N PHE A 52 -6.02 -16.44 16.64
CA PHE A 52 -6.11 -16.71 15.22
C PHE A 52 -4.74 -16.66 14.54
N GLU A 53 -4.57 -17.41 13.45
CA GLU A 53 -3.33 -17.36 12.65
C GLU A 53 -3.00 -15.93 12.18
N VAL A 54 -4.00 -15.13 11.85
CA VAL A 54 -3.82 -13.74 11.44
C VAL A 54 -3.21 -12.88 12.54
N GLU A 55 -3.55 -13.12 13.82
CA GLU A 55 -2.96 -12.38 14.94
C GLU A 55 -1.46 -12.63 15.03
N ASN A 56 -1.07 -13.89 14.93
CA ASN A 56 0.34 -14.29 14.95
C ASN A 56 1.13 -13.69 13.79
N TYR A 57 0.54 -13.74 12.60
CA TYR A 57 1.13 -13.12 11.42
C TYR A 57 1.36 -11.62 11.61
N LEU A 58 0.34 -10.90 12.06
CA LEU A 58 0.44 -9.44 12.27
C LEU A 58 1.46 -9.10 13.37
N GLN A 59 1.43 -9.84 14.47
CA GLN A 59 2.39 -9.65 15.55
C GLN A 59 3.83 -9.90 15.08
N TYR A 60 4.07 -11.01 14.38
CA TYR A 60 5.39 -11.35 13.85
C TYR A 60 5.91 -10.26 12.88
N LYS A 61 5.06 -9.79 11.95
CA LYS A 61 5.42 -8.73 11.02
C LYS A 61 5.68 -7.39 11.70
N GLY A 62 4.90 -7.08 12.72
CA GLY A 62 5.10 -5.90 13.55
C GLY A 62 6.42 -5.96 14.33
N GLU A 63 6.73 -7.11 14.94
CA GLU A 63 7.95 -7.35 15.69
C GLU A 63 9.19 -7.17 14.82
N GLN A 64 9.28 -7.90 13.69
CA GLN A 64 10.38 -7.78 12.74
C GLN A 64 10.61 -6.32 12.31
N PHE A 65 9.55 -5.60 12.01
CA PHE A 65 9.66 -4.21 11.56
C PHE A 65 10.16 -3.29 12.68
N SER A 66 9.73 -3.52 13.92
CA SER A 66 10.14 -2.71 15.08
C SER A 66 11.62 -2.85 15.44
N GLU A 67 12.26 -3.91 14.98
CA GLU A 67 13.70 -4.13 15.17
C GLU A 67 14.55 -3.49 14.08
N LEU A 68 13.98 -3.28 12.89
CA LEU A 68 14.69 -2.80 11.72
C LEU A 68 14.46 -1.33 11.43
N PHE A 69 13.35 -0.76 11.89
CA PHE A 69 12.92 0.56 11.46
C PHE A 69 12.84 1.56 12.62
N ASP A 70 13.38 2.74 12.38
CA ASP A 70 13.34 3.84 13.34
C ASP A 70 11.99 4.56 13.32
N ALA A 71 11.40 4.81 14.52
CA ALA A 71 10.08 5.42 14.64
C ALA A 71 10.01 6.86 14.15
N ASN A 72 11.04 7.66 14.37
CA ASN A 72 11.08 9.04 13.90
C ASN A 72 11.22 9.10 12.38
N SER A 73 12.01 8.20 11.79
CA SER A 73 12.10 8.05 10.34
C SER A 73 10.75 7.64 9.74
N TYR A 74 10.03 6.71 10.38
CA TYR A 74 8.68 6.32 9.95
C TYR A 74 7.71 7.51 9.97
N ILE A 75 7.66 8.25 11.08
CA ILE A 75 6.83 9.45 11.22
C ILE A 75 7.23 10.53 10.21
N LEU A 76 8.53 10.71 9.97
CA LEU A 76 9.00 11.67 8.96
C LEU A 76 8.51 11.30 7.57
N MET A 77 8.64 10.04 7.17
CA MET A 77 8.18 9.57 5.86
C MET A 77 6.67 9.73 5.69
N THR A 78 5.86 9.41 6.71
CA THR A 78 4.41 9.64 6.64
C THR A 78 4.10 11.13 6.47
N LYS A 79 4.76 12.01 7.22
CA LYS A 79 4.57 13.46 7.07
C LYS A 79 4.98 13.99 5.70
N VAL A 80 6.05 13.46 5.13
CA VAL A 80 6.49 13.84 3.77
C VAL A 80 5.43 13.45 2.75
N MET A 81 4.91 12.23 2.82
CA MET A 81 3.83 11.76 1.94
C MET A 81 2.55 12.59 2.13
N ASP A 82 2.14 12.83 3.37
CA ASP A 82 0.94 13.61 3.69
C ASP A 82 1.05 15.08 3.27
N SER A 83 2.26 15.62 3.20
CA SER A 83 2.50 17.01 2.78
C SER A 83 2.46 17.20 1.26
N TYR A 84 2.59 16.13 0.50
CA TYR A 84 2.56 16.18 -0.96
C TYR A 84 1.13 16.13 -1.49
N ASP A 85 0.76 17.17 -2.20
CA ASP A 85 -0.49 17.24 -2.96
C ASP A 85 -0.24 18.01 -4.26
N ALA A 86 -0.28 17.30 -5.37
CA ALA A 86 -0.07 17.91 -6.69
C ALA A 86 -1.15 18.93 -7.06
N GLY A 87 -2.34 18.81 -6.49
CA GLY A 87 -3.50 19.68 -6.71
C GLY A 87 -3.78 20.69 -5.60
N LYS A 88 -2.88 20.85 -4.61
CA LYS A 88 -3.12 21.64 -3.38
C LYS A 88 -3.66 23.04 -3.63
N ASP A 89 -3.05 23.77 -4.57
CA ASP A 89 -3.37 25.17 -4.83
C ASP A 89 -4.06 25.37 -6.20
N LYS A 90 -4.32 24.29 -6.95
CA LYS A 90 -4.87 24.34 -8.31
C LYS A 90 -5.46 22.98 -8.70
N PRO A 91 -6.42 22.94 -9.62
CA PRO A 91 -6.94 21.69 -10.16
C PRO A 91 -5.83 20.82 -10.75
N LEU A 92 -5.95 19.49 -10.66
CA LEU A 92 -4.94 18.54 -11.18
C LEU A 92 -4.64 18.76 -12.67
N VAL A 93 -5.62 19.16 -13.46
CA VAL A 93 -5.43 19.56 -14.87
C VAL A 93 -4.41 20.68 -14.99
N GLU A 94 -4.50 21.69 -14.16
CA GLU A 94 -3.56 22.82 -14.17
C GLU A 94 -2.18 22.41 -13.63
N ALA A 95 -2.16 21.50 -12.64
CA ALA A 95 -0.91 20.96 -12.10
C ALA A 95 -0.09 20.19 -13.16
N LEU A 96 -0.76 19.52 -14.09
CA LEU A 96 -0.11 18.72 -15.14
C LEU A 96 0.20 19.52 -16.41
N LYS A 97 -0.11 20.80 -16.50
CA LYS A 97 -0.01 21.61 -17.73
C LYS A 97 1.38 21.62 -18.37
N GLU A 98 2.43 21.65 -17.56
CA GLU A 98 3.82 21.71 -18.02
C GLU A 98 4.50 20.33 -18.13
N VAL A 99 3.76 19.26 -17.85
CA VAL A 99 4.29 17.89 -17.90
C VAL A 99 4.55 17.49 -19.36
N LYS A 100 5.75 16.94 -19.62
CA LYS A 100 6.18 16.44 -20.93
C LYS A 100 6.25 14.93 -21.00
N ALA A 101 6.20 14.26 -19.84
CA ALA A 101 6.26 12.80 -19.77
C ALA A 101 4.96 12.16 -20.23
N GLU A 102 5.06 10.99 -20.81
CA GLU A 102 3.92 10.10 -21.06
C GLU A 102 3.56 9.30 -19.80
N PHE A 103 2.32 8.93 -19.66
CA PHE A 103 1.84 8.22 -18.49
C PHE A 103 1.30 6.83 -18.82
N LEU A 104 1.81 5.84 -18.12
CA LEU A 104 1.13 4.57 -17.92
C LEU A 104 0.63 4.51 -16.47
N ILE A 105 -0.68 4.51 -16.32
CA ILE A 105 -1.36 4.48 -15.02
C ILE A 105 -1.98 3.09 -14.84
N VAL A 106 -1.54 2.37 -13.82
CA VAL A 106 -2.02 1.01 -13.55
C VAL A 106 -2.68 0.97 -12.19
N GLY A 107 -3.91 0.52 -12.14
CA GLY A 107 -4.64 0.21 -10.91
C GLY A 107 -4.90 -1.29 -10.78
N PHE A 108 -5.25 -1.73 -9.59
CA PHE A 108 -5.68 -3.10 -9.32
C PHE A 108 -7.08 -3.11 -8.70
N TYR A 109 -7.94 -4.01 -9.13
CA TYR A 109 -9.32 -4.08 -8.63
C TYR A 109 -9.42 -4.30 -7.12
N SER A 110 -8.48 -5.04 -6.55
CA SER A 110 -8.46 -5.35 -5.12
C SER A 110 -7.77 -4.29 -4.26
N ASP A 111 -7.22 -3.22 -4.88
CA ASP A 111 -6.58 -2.12 -4.14
C ASP A 111 -7.62 -1.16 -3.57
N TRP A 112 -7.93 -1.34 -2.30
CA TRP A 112 -8.86 -0.48 -1.58
C TRP A 112 -8.19 0.70 -0.88
N LEU A 113 -6.84 0.67 -0.79
CA LEU A 113 -6.03 1.78 -0.25
C LEU A 113 -5.92 2.91 -1.28
N TYR A 114 -5.57 2.57 -2.53
CA TYR A 114 -5.56 3.47 -3.67
C TYR A 114 -6.45 2.93 -4.78
N PRO A 115 -7.76 3.13 -4.65
CA PRO A 115 -8.71 2.55 -5.59
C PRO A 115 -8.49 3.10 -7.02
N PRO A 116 -8.81 2.29 -8.06
CA PRO A 116 -8.56 2.64 -9.47
C PRO A 116 -9.12 4.00 -9.91
N GLU A 117 -10.15 4.49 -9.24
CA GLU A 117 -10.76 5.80 -9.49
C GLU A 117 -9.74 6.94 -9.35
N ARG A 118 -8.77 6.81 -8.47
CA ARG A 118 -7.69 7.81 -8.31
C ARG A 118 -6.77 7.85 -9.53
N GLY A 119 -6.46 6.69 -10.09
CA GLY A 119 -5.73 6.59 -11.36
C GLY A 119 -6.51 7.21 -12.53
N LYS A 120 -7.83 7.01 -12.56
CA LYS A 120 -8.70 7.60 -13.58
C LYS A 120 -8.74 9.12 -13.51
N GLU A 121 -8.71 9.71 -12.32
CA GLU A 121 -8.61 11.18 -12.15
C GLU A 121 -7.33 11.73 -12.80
N ILE A 122 -6.19 11.04 -12.61
CA ILE A 122 -4.92 11.40 -13.25
C ILE A 122 -5.02 11.28 -14.76
N GLN A 123 -5.60 10.20 -15.28
CA GLN A 123 -5.83 9.98 -16.71
C GLN A 123 -6.63 11.13 -17.33
N ILE A 124 -7.73 11.53 -16.71
CA ILE A 124 -8.59 12.61 -17.21
C ILE A 124 -7.81 13.93 -17.25
N ALA A 125 -7.03 14.22 -16.20
CA ALA A 125 -6.23 15.43 -16.15
C ALA A 125 -5.12 15.43 -17.21
N ALA A 126 -4.48 14.30 -17.48
CA ALA A 126 -3.49 14.14 -18.53
C ALA A 126 -4.09 14.36 -19.92
N MET A 127 -5.23 13.73 -20.20
CA MET A 127 -5.95 13.88 -21.48
C MET A 127 -6.34 15.33 -21.75
N ASN A 128 -6.81 16.08 -20.76
CA ASN A 128 -7.16 17.49 -20.88
C ASN A 128 -5.94 18.39 -21.22
N ASN A 129 -4.73 17.91 -21.00
CA ASN A 129 -3.48 18.59 -21.38
C ASN A 129 -2.85 18.00 -22.65
N ASN A 130 -3.55 17.13 -23.38
CA ASN A 130 -3.03 16.40 -24.54
C ASN A 130 -1.77 15.58 -24.24
N ILE A 131 -1.60 15.16 -22.99
CA ILE A 131 -0.52 14.26 -22.57
C ILE A 131 -0.88 12.85 -23.04
N ARG A 132 0.04 12.19 -23.75
CA ARG A 132 -0.10 10.77 -24.09
C ARG A 132 -0.17 9.95 -22.81
N SER A 133 -1.28 9.26 -22.61
CA SER A 133 -1.53 8.55 -21.37
C SER A 133 -2.42 7.31 -21.58
N SER A 134 -2.10 6.26 -20.84
CA SER A 134 -2.88 5.02 -20.81
C SER A 134 -3.27 4.71 -19.38
N PHE A 135 -4.51 4.28 -19.16
CA PHE A 135 -5.02 3.81 -17.89
C PHE A 135 -5.54 2.39 -18.01
N VAL A 136 -5.05 1.51 -17.17
CA VAL A 136 -5.42 0.10 -17.15
C VAL A 136 -5.72 -0.34 -15.73
N VAL A 137 -6.80 -1.09 -15.54
CA VAL A 137 -7.11 -1.76 -14.28
C VAL A 137 -6.91 -3.25 -14.46
N LEU A 138 -6.02 -3.82 -13.67
CA LEU A 138 -5.68 -5.23 -13.71
C LEU A 138 -6.36 -5.99 -12.57
N GLN A 139 -6.59 -7.28 -12.80
CA GLN A 139 -6.90 -8.20 -11.72
C GLN A 139 -5.66 -8.39 -10.86
N GLY A 140 -5.85 -8.42 -9.54
CA GLY A 140 -4.79 -8.67 -8.57
C GLY A 140 -5.42 -9.03 -7.24
N ASP A 141 -4.92 -10.09 -6.60
CA ASP A 141 -5.54 -10.65 -5.40
C ASP A 141 -4.85 -10.16 -4.11
N HIS A 142 -3.81 -9.32 -4.23
CA HIS A 142 -2.96 -8.91 -3.11
C HIS A 142 -3.24 -7.48 -2.63
N GLY A 143 -4.34 -6.86 -3.05
CA GLY A 143 -4.65 -5.49 -2.69
C GLY A 143 -3.64 -4.50 -3.28
N HIS A 144 -3.22 -3.53 -2.48
CA HIS A 144 -2.20 -2.56 -2.88
C HIS A 144 -0.88 -3.22 -3.27
N ASP A 145 -0.48 -4.30 -2.59
CA ASP A 145 0.77 -5.00 -2.86
C ASP A 145 0.77 -5.77 -4.19
N SER A 146 -0.32 -5.80 -4.96
CA SER A 146 -0.43 -6.53 -6.22
C SER A 146 0.65 -6.15 -7.24
N PHE A 147 1.15 -4.91 -7.23
CA PHE A 147 2.24 -4.49 -8.13
C PHE A 147 3.60 -5.13 -7.81
N LEU A 148 3.77 -5.68 -6.60
CA LEU A 148 4.99 -6.40 -6.19
C LEU A 148 5.02 -7.84 -6.72
N PHE A 149 3.87 -8.36 -7.12
CA PHE A 149 3.74 -9.71 -7.65
C PHE A 149 3.71 -9.67 -9.17
N SER A 150 4.77 -10.17 -9.80
CA SER A 150 4.87 -10.19 -11.26
C SER A 150 3.81 -11.10 -11.87
N SER A 151 2.93 -10.53 -12.69
CA SER A 151 2.12 -11.29 -13.64
C SER A 151 2.63 -11.03 -15.05
N LYS A 152 2.46 -12.02 -15.95
CA LYS A 152 2.85 -11.87 -17.36
C LYS A 152 2.15 -10.66 -18.02
N THR A 153 0.89 -10.44 -17.68
CA THR A 153 0.10 -9.31 -18.20
C THR A 153 0.68 -7.99 -17.72
N TYR A 154 1.00 -7.85 -16.44
CA TYR A 154 1.59 -6.64 -15.88
C TYR A 154 2.98 -6.35 -16.48
N SER A 155 3.84 -7.36 -16.56
CA SER A 155 5.17 -7.21 -17.16
C SER A 155 5.11 -6.81 -18.63
N ASN A 156 4.27 -7.46 -19.42
CA ASN A 156 4.09 -7.12 -20.85
C ASN A 156 3.55 -5.70 -21.03
N LEU A 157 2.64 -5.26 -20.18
CA LEU A 157 2.09 -3.90 -20.22
C LEU A 157 3.18 -2.84 -20.05
N ILE A 158 4.05 -3.03 -19.05
CA ILE A 158 5.18 -2.12 -18.81
C ILE A 158 6.16 -2.14 -19.97
N THR A 159 6.56 -3.34 -20.43
CA THR A 159 7.51 -3.50 -21.53
C THR A 159 6.98 -2.81 -22.81
N ASN A 160 5.75 -3.08 -23.19
CA ASN A 160 5.15 -2.48 -24.39
C ASN A 160 5.04 -0.95 -24.29
N PHE A 161 4.81 -0.41 -23.10
CA PHE A 161 4.77 1.04 -22.91
C PHE A 161 6.15 1.68 -23.03
N ILE A 162 7.20 1.01 -22.53
CA ILE A 162 8.59 1.53 -22.63
C ILE A 162 9.13 1.45 -24.06
N GLU A 163 8.70 0.46 -24.81
CA GLU A 163 9.17 0.23 -26.19
C GLU A 163 8.35 1.00 -27.25
N SER A 164 7.25 1.65 -26.86
CA SER A 164 6.35 2.39 -27.77
C SER A 164 6.75 3.87 -27.91
#